data_d40b1cd54681091063f5c5ada69364dd
#
_entry.id   d40b1cd54681091063f5c5ada69364dd
#
_cell.length_a   1.000
_cell.length_b   1.000
_cell.length_c   1.000
_cell.angle_alpha   90.00
_cell.angle_beta   90.00
_cell.angle_gamma   90.00
#
_symmetry.space_group_name_H-M   'P 1'
#
loop_
_entity.id
_entity.type
_entity.pdbx_description
1 polymer ?
#
loop_
_entity_poly.entity_id
_entity_poly.type
_entity_poly.pdbx_seq_one_letter_code
_entity_poly.pdbx_strand_id
1 'polypeptide(L)'
;MKQIYIHLLLLIILAFIFFDCTHGNKSENIDDKTILTVTIDPQRYFLEQIVGDNFTVNTLVPPGTSPETYEPAPSLMVDMNKSNLYFMIGDLGFEKAWSKRLAENNPHITIIDCSQDIEPLDGVEHSHTDDHGHSHSHGGIDPHTWSSPAAVKGLTKNMLNSIIELDPENEKMYLLNYSSFINRVDSIDRVIQELLADIPTRSFIVFHPSLGYFAHQYNLNQYSIEFEGKNPSPAQIKRLIDNATKENINTVFIQRGFDEKNAEVVAKEIGADIFEIDPLSYEWDTELIKIAEILSRDKSKV
;
A
#
# COMPACT_ATOMS: atom_id res chain seq x y z
N MET A 1 -46.45 -11.62 68.51
CA MET A 1 -45.41 -12.27 67.70
C MET A 1 -45.74 -12.28 66.19
N LYS A 2 -46.92 -12.68 65.73
CA LYS A 2 -47.26 -12.70 64.29
C LYS A 2 -47.16 -11.34 63.57
N GLN A 3 -47.50 -10.22 64.22
CA GLN A 3 -47.39 -8.90 63.59
C GLN A 3 -45.93 -8.42 63.38
N ILE A 4 -45.01 -8.82 64.24
CA ILE A 4 -43.57 -8.46 64.11
C ILE A 4 -42.96 -9.15 62.89
N TYR A 5 -43.35 -10.41 62.63
CA TYR A 5 -42.88 -11.14 61.43
C TYR A 5 -43.41 -10.57 60.11
N ILE A 6 -44.64 -10.01 60.14
CA ILE A 6 -45.21 -9.37 58.92
C ILE A 6 -44.50 -8.08 58.60
N HIS A 7 -44.13 -7.28 59.59
CA HIS A 7 -43.35 -6.02 59.39
C HIS A 7 -41.89 -6.29 58.96
N LEU A 8 -41.29 -7.36 59.50
CA LEU A 8 -39.94 -7.79 59.10
C LEU A 8 -39.94 -8.33 57.65
N LEU A 9 -40.96 -9.08 57.26
CA LEU A 9 -41.11 -9.58 55.89
C LEU A 9 -41.37 -8.44 54.87
N LEU A 10 -42.20 -7.46 55.25
CA LEU A 10 -42.44 -6.25 54.44
C LEU A 10 -41.17 -5.38 54.27
N LEU A 11 -40.34 -5.28 55.29
CA LEU A 11 -39.04 -4.55 55.23
C LEU A 11 -38.02 -5.25 54.34
N ILE A 12 -37.99 -6.59 54.32
CA ILE A 12 -37.14 -7.37 53.46
C ILE A 12 -37.61 -7.28 51.97
N ILE A 13 -38.90 -7.27 51.74
CA ILE A 13 -39.46 -7.10 50.37
C ILE A 13 -39.20 -5.68 49.88
N LEU A 14 -39.28 -4.65 50.75
CA LEU A 14 -38.95 -3.28 50.34
C LEU A 14 -37.46 -3.10 50.06
N ALA A 15 -36.57 -3.82 50.74
CA ALA A 15 -35.11 -3.79 50.46
C ALA A 15 -34.74 -4.43 49.12
N PHE A 16 -35.51 -5.43 48.63
CA PHE A 16 -35.32 -6.05 47.34
C PHE A 16 -35.78 -5.19 46.15
N ILE A 17 -36.72 -4.27 46.35
CA ILE A 17 -37.20 -3.37 45.29
C ILE A 17 -36.19 -2.26 44.96
N PHE A 18 -35.28 -1.93 45.89
CA PHE A 18 -34.24 -0.91 45.65
C PHE A 18 -32.92 -1.46 45.08
N PHE A 19 -32.80 -2.78 44.87
CA PHE A 19 -31.58 -3.40 44.38
C PHE A 19 -31.59 -3.69 42.84
N ASP A 20 -32.67 -3.30 42.12
CA ASP A 20 -32.83 -3.63 40.71
C ASP A 20 -32.90 -2.38 39.82
N CYS A 21 -32.07 -1.39 40.08
CA CYS A 21 -31.91 -0.23 39.20
C CYS A 21 -30.46 0.25 39.12
N THR A 22 -29.51 -0.69 38.93
CA THR A 22 -28.20 -0.37 38.32
C THR A 22 -27.93 -1.33 37.18
N HIS A 23 -28.89 -1.52 36.28
CA HIS A 23 -28.55 -1.77 34.91
C HIS A 23 -28.03 -0.45 34.36
N GLY A 24 -26.74 -0.23 34.59
CA GLY A 24 -26.00 0.72 33.77
C GLY A 24 -26.31 0.34 32.34
N ASN A 25 -27.02 1.21 31.62
CA ASN A 25 -26.91 1.29 30.19
C ASN A 25 -25.38 1.30 29.93
N LYS A 26 -24.82 0.15 29.52
CA LYS A 26 -23.72 0.18 28.60
C LYS A 26 -24.30 0.95 27.41
N SER A 27 -24.14 2.27 27.39
CA SER A 27 -23.99 2.96 26.14
C SER A 27 -23.02 2.07 25.36
N GLU A 28 -23.45 1.52 24.26
CA GLU A 28 -22.50 1.17 23.22
C GLU A 28 -21.66 2.44 23.06
N ASN A 29 -20.51 2.46 23.72
CA ASN A 29 -19.43 3.31 23.31
C ASN A 29 -19.20 2.85 21.88
N ILE A 30 -19.75 3.55 20.91
CA ILE A 30 -19.15 3.68 19.59
C ILE A 30 -17.74 4.10 19.99
N ASP A 31 -16.83 3.17 19.85
CA ASP A 31 -15.42 3.33 20.16
C ASP A 31 -14.97 4.45 19.21
N ASP A 32 -14.98 5.68 19.71
CA ASP A 32 -14.71 6.90 18.93
C ASP A 32 -13.18 6.98 18.78
N LYS A 33 -12.64 5.90 18.15
CA LYS A 33 -11.21 5.78 17.90
C LYS A 33 -10.78 6.93 17.00
N THR A 34 -9.67 7.53 17.37
CA THR A 34 -9.00 8.51 16.52
C THR A 34 -8.77 7.92 15.12
N ILE A 35 -9.11 8.69 14.10
CA ILE A 35 -9.04 8.23 12.71
C ILE A 35 -7.71 8.68 12.09
N LEU A 36 -7.04 7.73 11.47
CA LEU A 36 -5.86 7.93 10.63
C LEU A 36 -6.25 7.63 9.18
N THR A 37 -5.65 8.34 8.25
CA THR A 37 -5.91 8.12 6.83
C THR A 37 -4.60 7.85 6.07
N VAL A 38 -4.66 6.95 5.12
CA VAL A 38 -3.58 6.61 4.19
C VAL A 38 -4.08 6.72 2.75
N THR A 39 -3.18 6.80 1.79
CA THR A 39 -3.57 6.88 0.37
C THR A 39 -3.99 5.52 -0.18
N ILE A 40 -3.23 4.46 0.09
CA ILE A 40 -3.39 3.11 -0.51
C ILE A 40 -3.41 2.00 0.53
N ASP A 41 -3.98 0.84 0.17
CA ASP A 41 -4.14 -0.30 1.08
C ASP A 41 -2.82 -0.90 1.60
N PRO A 42 -1.70 -0.97 0.86
CA PRO A 42 -0.42 -1.37 1.46
C PRO A 42 -0.01 -0.50 2.65
N GLN A 43 -0.22 0.83 2.58
CA GLN A 43 0.03 1.71 3.72
C GLN A 43 -0.89 1.42 4.92
N ARG A 44 -2.15 1.07 4.66
CA ARG A 44 -3.08 0.65 5.71
C ARG A 44 -2.55 -0.58 6.43
N TYR A 45 -2.14 -1.60 5.69
CA TYR A 45 -1.51 -2.78 6.27
C TYR A 45 -0.32 -2.41 7.15
N PHE A 46 0.60 -1.57 6.69
CA PHE A 46 1.78 -1.16 7.45
C PHE A 46 1.40 -0.41 8.74
N LEU A 47 0.50 0.55 8.63
CA LEU A 47 0.10 1.38 9.75
C LEU A 47 -0.63 0.56 10.81
N GLU A 48 -1.53 -0.33 10.43
CA GLU A 48 -2.24 -1.24 11.35
C GLU A 48 -1.30 -2.18 12.10
N GLN A 49 -0.18 -2.63 11.48
CA GLN A 49 0.85 -3.40 12.19
C GLN A 49 1.53 -2.59 13.30
N ILE A 50 1.60 -1.27 13.18
CA ILE A 50 2.21 -0.39 14.17
C ILE A 50 1.22 -0.01 15.27
N VAL A 51 0.02 0.45 14.88
CA VAL A 51 -0.93 1.04 15.83
C VAL A 51 -1.83 0.02 16.52
N GLY A 52 -1.97 -1.20 15.95
CA GLY A 52 -2.91 -2.22 16.45
C GLY A 52 -4.34 -1.67 16.44
N ASP A 53 -5.06 -1.95 17.54
CA ASP A 53 -6.47 -1.57 17.68
C ASP A 53 -6.70 -0.16 18.24
N ASN A 54 -5.65 0.65 18.43
CA ASN A 54 -5.79 1.98 19.07
C ASN A 54 -6.42 3.03 18.15
N PHE A 55 -6.35 2.84 16.84
CA PHE A 55 -6.83 3.76 15.84
C PHE A 55 -7.73 3.05 14.83
N THR A 56 -8.53 3.83 14.11
CA THR A 56 -9.19 3.39 12.89
C THR A 56 -8.39 3.91 11.71
N VAL A 57 -7.99 3.02 10.78
CA VAL A 57 -7.22 3.40 9.59
C VAL A 57 -8.10 3.34 8.34
N ASN A 58 -8.26 4.47 7.66
CA ASN A 58 -9.03 4.59 6.42
C ASN A 58 -8.10 4.72 5.21
N THR A 59 -8.50 4.13 4.09
CA THR A 59 -7.81 4.25 2.80
C THR A 59 -8.59 5.20 1.88
N LEU A 60 -7.89 6.14 1.21
CA LEU A 60 -8.53 7.11 0.30
C LEU A 60 -8.83 6.51 -1.06
N VAL A 61 -7.88 5.80 -1.66
CA VAL A 61 -8.06 5.18 -2.98
C VAL A 61 -8.70 3.81 -2.80
N PRO A 62 -9.91 3.59 -3.34
CA PRO A 62 -10.60 2.31 -3.21
C PRO A 62 -9.83 1.15 -3.87
N PRO A 63 -9.95 -0.08 -3.35
CA PRO A 63 -9.36 -1.27 -3.97
C PRO A 63 -9.73 -1.41 -5.45
N GLY A 64 -8.76 -1.80 -6.27
CA GLY A 64 -8.95 -1.97 -7.72
C GLY A 64 -9.00 -0.67 -8.54
N THR A 65 -8.68 0.47 -7.92
CA THR A 65 -8.58 1.77 -8.58
C THR A 65 -7.12 2.20 -8.66
N SER A 66 -6.71 2.74 -9.80
CA SER A 66 -5.34 3.27 -9.96
C SER A 66 -5.17 4.59 -9.19
N PRO A 67 -4.21 4.70 -8.26
CA PRO A 67 -3.92 5.94 -7.56
C PRO A 67 -3.32 7.04 -8.46
N GLU A 68 -2.91 6.70 -9.68
CA GLU A 68 -2.37 7.67 -10.63
C GLU A 68 -3.47 8.54 -11.26
N THR A 69 -4.68 7.99 -11.40
CA THR A 69 -5.78 8.64 -12.14
C THR A 69 -7.06 8.79 -11.32
N TYR A 70 -7.04 8.38 -10.04
CA TYR A 70 -8.22 8.43 -9.19
C TYR A 70 -8.69 9.87 -8.93
N GLU A 71 -9.98 10.11 -9.15
CA GLU A 71 -10.66 11.35 -8.78
C GLU A 71 -11.62 11.09 -7.61
N PRO A 72 -11.40 11.72 -6.44
CA PRO A 72 -12.21 11.47 -5.27
C PRO A 72 -13.62 12.01 -5.37
N ALA A 73 -14.59 11.23 -4.90
CA ALA A 73 -15.96 11.72 -4.73
C ALA A 73 -16.00 12.82 -3.65
N PRO A 74 -16.95 13.78 -3.73
CA PRO A 74 -17.09 14.83 -2.72
C PRO A 74 -17.29 14.31 -1.29
N SER A 75 -17.90 13.13 -1.10
CA SER A 75 -18.05 12.47 0.20
C SER A 75 -16.73 12.14 0.84
N LEU A 76 -15.70 11.77 0.06
CA LEU A 76 -14.36 11.47 0.57
C LEU A 76 -13.75 12.70 1.25
N MET A 77 -13.96 13.89 0.69
CA MET A 77 -13.50 15.15 1.27
C MET A 77 -14.13 15.42 2.64
N VAL A 78 -15.39 15.01 2.82
CA VAL A 78 -16.11 15.12 4.10
C VAL A 78 -15.58 14.08 5.11
N ASP A 79 -15.31 12.87 4.66
CA ASP A 79 -14.79 11.81 5.55
C ASP A 79 -13.36 12.10 6.00
N MET A 80 -12.54 12.70 5.14
CA MET A 80 -11.21 13.20 5.51
C MET A 80 -11.25 14.16 6.71
N ASN A 81 -12.29 14.99 6.83
CA ASN A 81 -12.43 15.94 7.93
C ASN A 81 -12.49 15.28 9.32
N LYS A 82 -12.69 13.97 9.39
CA LYS A 82 -12.68 13.20 10.65
C LYS A 82 -11.28 12.70 11.04
N SER A 83 -10.30 12.83 10.16
CA SER A 83 -8.95 12.31 10.36
C SER A 83 -8.07 13.27 11.16
N ASN A 84 -7.17 12.71 11.96
CA ASN A 84 -6.15 13.45 12.68
C ASN A 84 -4.85 13.58 11.87
N LEU A 85 -4.42 12.48 11.26
CA LEU A 85 -3.25 12.42 10.39
C LEU A 85 -3.61 11.83 9.03
N TYR A 86 -2.96 12.35 8.00
CA TYR A 86 -2.98 11.76 6.66
C TYR A 86 -1.55 11.42 6.22
N PHE A 87 -1.31 10.13 5.97
CA PHE A 87 -0.02 9.61 5.53
C PHE A 87 -0.02 9.44 4.01
N MET A 88 0.78 10.24 3.32
CA MET A 88 1.03 10.11 1.89
C MET A 88 2.18 9.14 1.63
N ILE A 89 2.15 8.45 0.47
CA ILE A 89 3.32 7.75 -0.06
C ILE A 89 4.40 8.74 -0.48
N GLY A 90 3.97 9.88 -1.01
CA GLY A 90 4.79 10.83 -1.75
C GLY A 90 4.77 10.55 -3.26
N ASP A 91 4.67 11.58 -4.05
CA ASP A 91 4.74 11.56 -5.52
C ASP A 91 3.67 10.79 -6.31
N LEU A 92 2.67 10.13 -5.68
CA LEU A 92 1.53 9.54 -6.38
C LEU A 92 0.71 10.61 -7.12
N GLY A 93 0.16 10.25 -8.29
CA GLY A 93 -0.65 11.15 -9.11
C GLY A 93 -1.83 11.75 -8.36
N PHE A 94 -2.56 10.93 -7.59
CA PHE A 94 -3.63 11.39 -6.69
C PHE A 94 -3.11 12.43 -5.69
N GLU A 95 -1.99 12.16 -5.03
CA GLU A 95 -1.44 13.04 -3.98
C GLU A 95 -1.00 14.38 -4.56
N LYS A 96 -0.31 14.37 -5.71
CA LYS A 96 0.07 15.59 -6.45
C LYS A 96 -1.13 16.44 -6.85
N ALA A 97 -2.21 15.80 -7.27
CA ALA A 97 -3.42 16.50 -7.74
C ALA A 97 -4.26 17.05 -6.58
N TRP A 98 -4.31 16.37 -5.43
CA TRP A 98 -5.33 16.61 -4.40
C TRP A 98 -4.78 17.03 -3.04
N SER A 99 -3.51 16.73 -2.67
CA SER A 99 -2.98 17.00 -1.32
C SER A 99 -3.13 18.45 -0.87
N LYS A 100 -2.83 19.41 -1.75
CA LYS A 100 -3.00 20.83 -1.45
C LYS A 100 -4.45 21.19 -1.12
N ARG A 101 -5.40 20.72 -1.94
CA ARG A 101 -6.84 20.96 -1.73
C ARG A 101 -7.34 20.25 -0.47
N LEU A 102 -6.82 19.05 -0.19
CA LEU A 102 -7.12 18.32 1.05
C LEU A 102 -6.66 19.11 2.27
N ALA A 103 -5.43 19.64 2.26
CA ALA A 103 -4.90 20.47 3.34
C ALA A 103 -5.71 21.77 3.54
N GLU A 104 -6.02 22.48 2.46
CA GLU A 104 -6.78 23.73 2.52
C GLU A 104 -8.20 23.56 3.10
N ASN A 105 -8.86 22.45 2.75
CA ASN A 105 -10.20 22.13 3.24
C ASN A 105 -10.23 21.53 4.65
N ASN A 106 -9.10 21.01 5.14
CA ASN A 106 -8.98 20.32 6.42
C ASN A 106 -7.74 20.81 7.21
N PRO A 107 -7.70 22.07 7.65
CA PRO A 107 -6.51 22.68 8.23
C PRO A 107 -6.08 22.10 9.59
N HIS A 108 -6.90 21.25 10.19
CA HIS A 108 -6.60 20.55 11.43
C HIS A 108 -5.87 19.21 11.21
N ILE A 109 -5.85 18.70 9.96
CA ILE A 109 -5.17 17.45 9.63
C ILE A 109 -3.69 17.73 9.39
N THR A 110 -2.83 16.99 10.07
CA THR A 110 -1.41 16.98 9.75
C THR A 110 -1.16 15.99 8.62
N ILE A 111 -0.59 16.46 7.52
CA ILE A 111 -0.21 15.63 6.37
C ILE A 111 1.26 15.23 6.50
N ILE A 112 1.52 13.94 6.43
CA ILE A 112 2.83 13.33 6.56
C ILE A 112 3.25 12.75 5.22
N ASP A 113 4.34 13.22 4.66
CA ASP A 113 4.99 12.58 3.53
C ASP A 113 5.89 11.45 4.04
N CYS A 114 5.49 10.20 3.79
CA CYS A 114 6.20 9.02 4.25
C CYS A 114 7.46 8.72 3.43
N SER A 115 7.65 9.33 2.26
CA SER A 115 8.83 9.12 1.41
C SER A 115 10.07 9.88 1.88
N GLN A 116 9.94 10.73 2.89
CA GLN A 116 11.09 11.49 3.41
C GLN A 116 12.25 10.57 3.79
N ASP A 117 13.46 10.95 3.39
CA ASP A 117 14.70 10.18 3.62
C ASP A 117 14.78 8.83 2.88
N ILE A 118 13.84 8.53 1.97
CA ILE A 118 13.97 7.41 1.02
C ILE A 118 14.69 7.94 -0.22
N GLU A 119 15.75 7.23 -0.65
CA GLU A 119 16.45 7.59 -1.89
C GLU A 119 15.47 7.46 -3.08
N PRO A 120 15.20 8.58 -3.80
CA PRO A 120 14.25 8.54 -4.90
C PRO A 120 14.85 7.78 -6.08
N LEU A 121 14.03 6.95 -6.71
CA LEU A 121 14.35 6.37 -8.01
C LEU A 121 13.74 7.23 -9.11
N ASP A 122 14.48 7.38 -10.20
CA ASP A 122 13.93 7.97 -11.41
C ASP A 122 12.81 7.07 -11.96
N GLY A 123 11.69 7.66 -12.29
CA GLY A 123 10.64 6.97 -13.03
C GLY A 123 11.20 6.41 -14.34
N VAL A 124 10.56 5.40 -14.90
CA VAL A 124 11.05 4.71 -16.12
C VAL A 124 11.36 5.73 -17.21
N GLU A 125 12.65 6.01 -17.38
CA GLU A 125 13.15 6.84 -18.48
C GLU A 125 13.03 6.07 -19.79
N HIS A 126 12.20 6.58 -20.67
CA HIS A 126 12.36 6.26 -22.08
C HIS A 126 13.27 7.31 -22.69
N SER A 127 14.58 7.05 -22.70
CA SER A 127 15.54 7.92 -23.39
C SER A 127 15.21 7.95 -24.88
N HIS A 128 14.60 9.03 -25.33
CA HIS A 128 14.61 9.37 -26.74
C HIS A 128 15.92 10.09 -27.03
N THR A 129 16.85 9.41 -27.67
CA THR A 129 17.86 10.11 -28.45
C THR A 129 17.14 10.65 -29.67
N ASP A 130 16.87 11.97 -29.69
CA ASP A 130 16.54 12.64 -30.93
C ASP A 130 17.74 12.62 -31.86
N ASP A 131 17.52 12.83 -33.16
CA ASP A 131 18.57 12.84 -34.19
C ASP A 131 19.67 13.90 -33.92
N HIS A 132 19.59 14.67 -32.83
CA HIS A 132 20.51 15.72 -32.41
C HIS A 132 21.28 15.37 -31.13
N GLY A 133 21.15 14.17 -30.57
CA GLY A 133 21.98 13.69 -29.44
C GLY A 133 21.64 14.30 -28.08
N HIS A 134 20.48 14.93 -27.92
CA HIS A 134 20.00 15.43 -26.65
C HIS A 134 19.05 14.41 -26.01
N SER A 135 19.48 13.80 -24.90
CA SER A 135 18.59 13.01 -24.06
C SER A 135 17.81 13.96 -23.16
N HIS A 136 16.52 14.08 -23.37
CA HIS A 136 15.60 14.72 -22.44
C HIS A 136 14.91 13.64 -21.61
N SER A 137 15.28 13.54 -20.32
CA SER A 137 14.56 12.76 -19.35
C SER A 137 13.27 13.52 -18.98
N HIS A 138 12.12 12.90 -19.25
CA HIS A 138 10.80 13.36 -18.78
C HIS A 138 10.28 12.48 -17.65
N GLY A 139 11.13 11.63 -17.05
CA GLY A 139 10.79 10.80 -15.91
C GLY A 139 10.67 11.65 -14.65
N GLY A 140 9.50 11.64 -14.01
CA GLY A 140 9.36 12.09 -12.63
C GLY A 140 9.99 11.07 -11.66
N ILE A 141 9.85 11.31 -10.35
CA ILE A 141 10.23 10.33 -9.33
C ILE A 141 9.26 9.15 -9.40
N ASP A 142 9.79 7.91 -9.31
CA ASP A 142 8.99 6.70 -9.16
C ASP A 142 8.30 6.71 -7.77
N PRO A 143 6.96 6.74 -7.69
CA PRO A 143 6.28 6.80 -6.40
C PRO A 143 6.15 5.43 -5.71
N HIS A 144 6.47 4.31 -6.39
CA HIS A 144 6.12 2.94 -5.97
C HIS A 144 7.05 2.38 -4.88
N THR A 145 7.36 3.19 -3.87
CA THR A 145 8.26 2.86 -2.75
C THR A 145 7.81 1.62 -1.98
N TRP A 146 6.51 1.38 -1.87
CA TRP A 146 5.96 0.22 -1.17
C TRP A 146 6.27 -1.12 -1.85
N SER A 147 6.74 -1.13 -3.09
CA SER A 147 7.12 -2.36 -3.79
C SER A 147 8.45 -2.96 -3.29
N SER A 148 9.18 -2.27 -2.40
CA SER A 148 10.48 -2.71 -1.87
C SER A 148 10.46 -2.84 -0.36
N PRO A 149 10.84 -4.01 0.21
CA PRO A 149 11.03 -4.17 1.66
C PRO A 149 11.99 -3.15 2.28
N ALA A 150 13.04 -2.75 1.57
CA ALA A 150 13.99 -1.75 2.07
C ALA A 150 13.32 -0.36 2.19
N ALA A 151 12.57 0.06 1.19
CA ALA A 151 11.87 1.35 1.22
C ALA A 151 10.71 1.35 2.25
N VAL A 152 10.00 0.23 2.44
CA VAL A 152 8.94 0.09 3.45
C VAL A 152 9.44 0.34 4.86
N LYS A 153 10.69 0.01 5.18
CA LYS A 153 11.29 0.33 6.49
C LYS A 153 11.38 1.85 6.70
N GLY A 154 11.73 2.61 5.65
CA GLY A 154 11.73 4.07 5.69
C GLY A 154 10.33 4.66 5.84
N LEU A 155 9.38 4.23 4.99
CA LEU A 155 7.98 4.64 5.05
C LEU A 155 7.41 4.46 6.46
N THR A 156 7.57 3.27 7.02
CA THR A 156 6.98 2.90 8.31
C THR A 156 7.67 3.56 9.50
N LYS A 157 8.96 3.91 9.39
CA LYS A 157 9.64 4.72 10.39
C LYS A 157 9.05 6.13 10.47
N ASN A 158 8.74 6.74 9.32
CA ASN A 158 8.11 8.06 9.27
C ASN A 158 6.69 8.02 9.84
N MET A 159 5.93 6.95 9.55
CA MET A 159 4.63 6.70 10.19
C MET A 159 4.76 6.59 11.71
N LEU A 160 5.67 5.75 12.21
CA LEU A 160 5.90 5.54 13.64
C LEU A 160 6.19 6.84 14.37
N ASN A 161 7.08 7.69 13.84
CA ASN A 161 7.43 8.96 14.46
C ASN A 161 6.21 9.84 14.68
N SER A 162 5.36 9.97 13.65
CA SER A 162 4.15 10.78 13.72
C SER A 162 3.08 10.20 14.64
N ILE A 163 3.00 8.87 14.76
CA ILE A 163 2.10 8.20 15.71
C ILE A 163 2.55 8.43 17.14
N ILE A 164 3.84 8.37 17.44
CA ILE A 164 4.38 8.65 18.78
C ILE A 164 4.13 10.11 19.17
N GLU A 165 4.25 11.05 18.25
CA GLU A 165 3.93 12.46 18.49
C GLU A 165 2.44 12.67 18.80
N LEU A 166 1.54 11.94 18.11
CA LEU A 166 0.10 12.03 18.30
C LEU A 166 -0.34 11.38 19.61
N ASP A 167 0.23 10.25 20.00
CA ASP A 167 -0.14 9.45 21.18
C ASP A 167 1.11 8.96 21.94
N PRO A 168 1.79 9.85 22.66
CA PRO A 168 3.03 9.51 23.35
C PRO A 168 2.83 8.56 24.55
N GLU A 169 1.62 8.46 25.08
CA GLU A 169 1.34 7.56 26.22
C GLU A 169 1.49 6.09 25.83
N ASN A 170 1.28 5.75 24.56
CA ASN A 170 1.39 4.39 24.01
C ASN A 170 2.71 4.13 23.24
N GLU A 171 3.69 5.04 23.29
CA GLU A 171 4.97 4.95 22.58
C GLU A 171 5.62 3.57 22.69
N LYS A 172 5.70 3.02 23.91
CA LYS A 172 6.34 1.72 24.15
C LYS A 172 5.67 0.58 23.36
N MET A 173 4.37 0.61 23.24
CA MET A 173 3.61 -0.38 22.48
C MET A 173 3.89 -0.23 20.98
N TYR A 174 3.88 1.00 20.45
CA TYR A 174 4.17 1.24 19.03
C TYR A 174 5.59 0.83 18.65
N LEU A 175 6.57 1.09 19.51
CA LEU A 175 7.95 0.64 19.30
C LEU A 175 8.08 -0.90 19.27
N LEU A 176 7.37 -1.62 20.14
CA LEU A 176 7.35 -3.09 20.14
C LEU A 176 6.68 -3.64 18.88
N ASN A 177 5.54 -3.10 18.51
CA ASN A 177 4.81 -3.49 17.30
C ASN A 177 5.65 -3.23 16.05
N TYR A 178 6.25 -2.05 15.95
CA TYR A 178 7.15 -1.68 14.86
C TYR A 178 8.32 -2.62 14.75
N SER A 179 8.99 -2.94 15.88
CA SER A 179 10.10 -3.91 15.88
C SER A 179 9.66 -5.29 15.37
N SER A 180 8.47 -5.74 15.77
CA SER A 180 7.89 -7.00 15.28
C SER A 180 7.62 -6.95 13.78
N PHE A 181 7.04 -5.84 13.30
CA PHE A 181 6.78 -5.63 11.88
C PHE A 181 8.07 -5.59 11.05
N ILE A 182 9.11 -4.88 11.50
CA ILE A 182 10.41 -4.84 10.81
C ILE A 182 11.05 -6.23 10.72
N ASN A 183 10.97 -7.05 11.78
CA ASN A 183 11.43 -8.44 11.73
C ASN A 183 10.68 -9.26 10.67
N ARG A 184 9.38 -9.01 10.48
CA ARG A 184 8.58 -9.63 9.41
C ARG A 184 9.05 -9.15 8.03
N VAL A 185 9.26 -7.85 7.84
CA VAL A 185 9.79 -7.27 6.59
C VAL A 185 11.16 -7.88 6.25
N ASP A 186 12.06 -8.04 7.23
CA ASP A 186 13.36 -8.67 7.05
C ASP A 186 13.24 -10.16 6.66
N SER A 187 12.22 -10.84 7.18
CA SER A 187 11.95 -12.24 6.82
C SER A 187 11.48 -12.37 5.39
N ILE A 188 10.57 -11.48 4.96
CA ILE A 188 10.06 -11.41 3.58
C ILE A 188 11.21 -11.11 2.62
N ASP A 189 12.05 -10.13 2.93
CA ASP A 189 13.21 -9.76 2.12
C ASP A 189 14.14 -10.96 1.90
N ARG A 190 14.46 -11.73 2.96
CA ARG A 190 15.27 -12.94 2.83
C ARG A 190 14.63 -14.00 1.94
N VAL A 191 13.33 -14.25 2.10
CA VAL A 191 12.60 -15.21 1.25
C VAL A 191 12.67 -14.79 -0.22
N ILE A 192 12.46 -13.51 -0.51
CA ILE A 192 12.55 -12.99 -1.89
C ILE A 192 13.98 -13.12 -2.43
N GLN A 193 15.00 -12.78 -1.64
CA GLN A 193 16.41 -12.94 -2.03
C GLN A 193 16.73 -14.40 -2.38
N GLU A 194 16.27 -15.35 -1.57
CA GLU A 194 16.46 -16.79 -1.80
C GLU A 194 15.77 -17.24 -3.10
N LEU A 195 14.52 -16.82 -3.33
CA LEU A 195 13.77 -17.14 -4.55
C LEU A 195 14.44 -16.58 -5.80
N LEU A 196 15.01 -15.38 -5.72
CA LEU A 196 15.60 -14.67 -6.85
C LEU A 196 17.12 -14.89 -7.03
N ALA A 197 17.76 -15.74 -6.20
CA ALA A 197 19.21 -15.95 -6.24
C ALA A 197 19.67 -16.51 -7.61
N ASP A 198 19.01 -17.54 -8.10
CA ASP A 198 19.42 -18.31 -9.30
C ASP A 198 18.31 -18.34 -10.36
N ILE A 199 17.69 -17.17 -10.66
CA ILE A 199 16.62 -17.09 -11.66
C ILE A 199 17.17 -17.08 -13.09
N PRO A 200 16.44 -17.66 -14.05
CA PRO A 200 16.90 -17.83 -15.43
C PRO A 200 17.02 -16.52 -16.21
N THR A 201 16.22 -15.52 -15.88
CA THR A 201 16.28 -14.17 -16.45
C THR A 201 16.10 -13.13 -15.37
N ARG A 202 16.82 -12.02 -15.48
CA ARG A 202 16.75 -10.87 -14.58
C ARG A 202 15.81 -9.79 -15.06
N SER A 203 15.09 -10.04 -16.15
CA SER A 203 14.22 -9.06 -16.79
C SER A 203 12.79 -9.58 -16.86
N PHE A 204 11.83 -8.70 -16.66
CA PHE A 204 10.40 -8.97 -16.75
C PHE A 204 9.65 -7.80 -17.37
N ILE A 205 8.44 -8.05 -17.85
CA ILE A 205 7.53 -7.01 -18.34
C ILE A 205 6.39 -6.86 -17.34
N VAL A 206 5.97 -5.62 -17.13
CA VAL A 206 4.76 -5.26 -16.36
C VAL A 206 3.91 -4.31 -17.20
N PHE A 207 2.59 -4.30 -17.02
CA PHE A 207 1.76 -3.37 -17.78
C PHE A 207 2.07 -1.93 -17.35
N HIS A 208 1.77 -1.55 -16.12
CA HIS A 208 2.11 -0.27 -15.49
C HIS A 208 3.39 -0.44 -14.64
N PRO A 209 4.39 0.48 -14.71
CA PRO A 209 5.70 0.30 -14.11
C PRO A 209 5.73 0.46 -12.57
N SER A 210 4.98 -0.37 -11.85
CA SER A 210 4.77 -0.30 -10.40
C SER A 210 5.77 -1.08 -9.54
N LEU A 211 6.75 -1.75 -10.13
CA LEU A 211 7.72 -2.58 -9.44
C LEU A 211 9.15 -2.06 -9.54
N GLY A 212 9.33 -0.73 -9.74
CA GLY A 212 10.65 -0.11 -9.92
C GLY A 212 11.57 -0.31 -8.71
N TYR A 213 11.08 -0.03 -7.49
CA TYR A 213 11.85 -0.22 -6.26
C TYR A 213 12.12 -1.71 -5.97
N PHE A 214 11.19 -2.61 -6.29
CA PHE A 214 11.43 -4.06 -6.24
C PHE A 214 12.54 -4.47 -7.19
N ALA A 215 12.46 -4.06 -8.44
CA ALA A 215 13.47 -4.37 -9.45
C ALA A 215 14.85 -3.83 -9.05
N HIS A 216 14.93 -2.60 -8.56
CA HIS A 216 16.17 -2.01 -8.08
C HIS A 216 16.77 -2.79 -6.91
N GLN A 217 15.98 -3.11 -5.88
CA GLN A 217 16.47 -3.83 -4.69
C GLN A 217 17.05 -5.21 -5.02
N TYR A 218 16.44 -5.92 -5.97
CA TYR A 218 16.82 -7.29 -6.30
C TYR A 218 17.63 -7.40 -7.60
N ASN A 219 18.15 -6.30 -8.12
CA ASN A 219 18.95 -6.25 -9.34
C ASN A 219 18.24 -6.90 -10.55
N LEU A 220 17.01 -6.49 -10.77
CA LEU A 220 16.16 -6.90 -11.90
C LEU A 220 15.96 -5.72 -12.86
N ASN A 221 15.55 -6.01 -14.08
CA ASN A 221 15.18 -5.02 -15.08
C ASN A 221 13.67 -5.07 -15.33
N GLN A 222 12.96 -4.01 -15.00
CA GLN A 222 11.56 -3.84 -15.30
C GLN A 222 11.38 -3.15 -16.65
N TYR A 223 10.62 -3.76 -17.55
CA TYR A 223 10.08 -3.15 -18.76
C TYR A 223 8.59 -2.91 -18.62
N SER A 224 8.07 -1.80 -19.14
CA SER A 224 6.64 -1.49 -19.10
C SER A 224 6.00 -1.53 -20.48
N ILE A 225 4.73 -1.96 -20.52
CA ILE A 225 3.91 -1.87 -21.74
C ILE A 225 3.35 -0.46 -21.87
N GLU A 226 2.83 0.09 -20.79
CA GLU A 226 2.35 1.46 -20.69
C GLU A 226 3.49 2.46 -20.89
N PHE A 227 3.17 3.56 -21.55
CA PHE A 227 4.10 4.66 -21.80
C PHE A 227 3.52 5.98 -21.29
N GLU A 228 4.13 6.57 -20.27
CA GLU A 228 3.67 7.86 -19.66
C GLU A 228 2.17 7.87 -19.31
N GLY A 229 1.64 6.81 -18.74
CA GLY A 229 0.21 6.71 -18.41
C GLY A 229 -0.72 6.53 -19.63
N LYS A 230 -0.15 6.18 -20.81
CA LYS A 230 -0.89 6.06 -22.08
C LYS A 230 -0.68 4.71 -22.73
N ASN A 231 -1.64 4.31 -23.57
CA ASN A 231 -1.47 3.15 -24.42
C ASN A 231 -0.26 3.36 -25.38
N PRO A 232 0.60 2.35 -25.53
CA PRO A 232 1.78 2.44 -26.38
C PRO A 232 1.42 2.52 -27.87
N SER A 233 2.24 3.22 -28.63
CA SER A 233 2.18 3.18 -30.11
C SER A 233 2.67 1.84 -30.65
N PRO A 234 2.31 1.45 -31.89
CA PRO A 234 2.83 0.22 -32.52
C PRO A 234 4.36 0.16 -32.58
N ALA A 235 5.03 1.29 -32.72
CA ALA A 235 6.49 1.36 -32.74
C ALA A 235 7.11 1.09 -31.35
N GLN A 236 6.44 1.51 -30.26
CA GLN A 236 6.85 1.21 -28.89
C GLN A 236 6.65 -0.27 -28.56
N ILE A 237 5.51 -0.85 -28.93
CA ILE A 237 5.27 -2.30 -28.80
C ILE A 237 6.35 -3.10 -29.52
N LYS A 238 6.66 -2.73 -30.77
CA LYS A 238 7.71 -3.43 -31.53
C LYS A 238 9.07 -3.38 -30.82
N ARG A 239 9.49 -2.20 -30.34
CA ARG A 239 10.75 -2.06 -29.58
C ARG A 239 10.76 -2.89 -28.31
N LEU A 240 9.65 -2.90 -27.57
CA LEU A 240 9.50 -3.73 -26.38
C LEU A 240 9.68 -5.22 -26.71
N ILE A 241 9.04 -5.72 -27.77
CA ILE A 241 9.16 -7.10 -28.23
C ILE A 241 10.62 -7.41 -28.64
N ASP A 242 11.26 -6.52 -29.39
CA ASP A 242 12.65 -6.72 -29.84
C ASP A 242 13.61 -6.81 -28.61
N ASN A 243 13.45 -5.95 -27.61
CA ASN A 243 14.23 -5.99 -26.37
C ASN A 243 13.93 -7.25 -25.55
N ALA A 244 12.67 -7.56 -25.36
CA ALA A 244 12.22 -8.72 -24.58
C ALA A 244 12.74 -10.04 -25.17
N THR A 245 12.73 -10.16 -26.49
CA THR A 245 13.29 -11.33 -27.22
C THR A 245 14.80 -11.44 -26.99
N LYS A 246 15.53 -10.31 -27.08
CA LYS A 246 16.98 -10.28 -26.86
C LYS A 246 17.38 -10.69 -25.44
N GLU A 247 16.58 -10.34 -24.45
CA GLU A 247 16.84 -10.64 -23.03
C GLU A 247 16.18 -11.95 -22.58
N ASN A 248 15.52 -12.69 -23.47
CA ASN A 248 14.79 -13.93 -23.17
C ASN A 248 13.75 -13.76 -22.08
N ILE A 249 13.03 -12.64 -22.09
CA ILE A 249 11.96 -12.38 -21.10
C ILE A 249 10.83 -13.39 -21.33
N ASN A 250 10.43 -14.07 -20.25
CA ASN A 250 9.42 -15.12 -20.27
C ASN A 250 8.23 -14.84 -19.35
N THR A 251 8.19 -13.66 -18.71
CA THR A 251 7.17 -13.29 -17.74
C THR A 251 6.63 -11.89 -18.03
N VAL A 252 5.31 -11.81 -18.14
CA VAL A 252 4.56 -10.56 -18.29
C VAL A 252 3.58 -10.46 -17.13
N PHE A 253 3.66 -9.39 -16.34
CA PHE A 253 2.72 -9.08 -15.29
C PHE A 253 1.64 -8.11 -15.75
N ILE A 254 0.40 -8.38 -15.37
CA ILE A 254 -0.75 -7.49 -15.55
C ILE A 254 -1.30 -7.15 -14.18
N GLN A 255 -1.51 -5.87 -13.92
CA GLN A 255 -2.17 -5.43 -12.70
C GLN A 255 -3.69 -5.48 -12.89
N ARG A 256 -4.40 -5.82 -11.82
CA ARG A 256 -5.86 -5.80 -11.78
C ARG A 256 -6.40 -4.42 -12.21
N GLY A 257 -7.36 -4.43 -13.13
CA GLY A 257 -8.03 -3.22 -13.61
C GLY A 257 -7.43 -2.57 -14.85
N PHE A 258 -6.32 -3.10 -15.40
CA PHE A 258 -5.73 -2.64 -16.66
C PHE A 258 -6.20 -3.46 -17.86
N ASP A 259 -6.11 -2.90 -19.09
CA ASP A 259 -6.50 -3.57 -20.33
C ASP A 259 -5.44 -4.62 -20.72
N GLU A 260 -5.85 -5.87 -20.77
CA GLU A 260 -4.98 -7.03 -21.05
C GLU A 260 -4.52 -7.14 -22.51
N LYS A 261 -5.20 -6.50 -23.48
CA LYS A 261 -4.96 -6.73 -24.91
C LYS A 261 -3.53 -6.49 -25.37
N ASN A 262 -2.91 -5.41 -24.94
CA ASN A 262 -1.52 -5.12 -25.31
C ASN A 262 -0.55 -6.11 -24.66
N ALA A 263 -0.84 -6.54 -23.42
CA ALA A 263 -0.05 -7.55 -22.72
C ALA A 263 -0.14 -8.92 -23.42
N GLU A 264 -1.34 -9.33 -23.85
CA GLU A 264 -1.55 -10.56 -24.61
C GLU A 264 -0.77 -10.55 -25.93
N VAL A 265 -0.78 -9.44 -26.67
CA VAL A 265 -0.01 -9.30 -27.93
C VAL A 265 1.48 -9.45 -27.65
N VAL A 266 2.03 -8.73 -26.67
CA VAL A 266 3.46 -8.79 -26.35
C VAL A 266 3.84 -10.20 -25.89
N ALA A 267 3.10 -10.77 -24.94
CA ALA A 267 3.38 -12.10 -24.39
C ALA A 267 3.35 -13.19 -25.48
N LYS A 268 2.37 -13.14 -26.37
CA LYS A 268 2.25 -14.09 -27.49
C LYS A 268 3.43 -14.01 -28.46
N GLU A 269 3.88 -12.79 -28.81
CA GLU A 269 4.98 -12.59 -29.73
C GLU A 269 6.33 -13.08 -29.18
N ILE A 270 6.56 -12.92 -27.84
CA ILE A 270 7.81 -13.37 -27.23
C ILE A 270 7.72 -14.75 -26.57
N GLY A 271 6.54 -15.42 -26.61
CA GLY A 271 6.32 -16.73 -25.99
C GLY A 271 6.36 -16.68 -24.45
N ALA A 272 6.01 -15.54 -23.83
CA ALA A 272 5.97 -15.35 -22.39
C ALA A 272 4.64 -15.82 -21.79
N ASP A 273 4.65 -16.13 -20.49
CA ASP A 273 3.43 -16.34 -19.70
C ASP A 273 2.95 -15.03 -19.09
N ILE A 274 1.63 -14.92 -18.93
CA ILE A 274 0.99 -13.78 -18.32
C ILE A 274 0.54 -14.15 -16.91
N PHE A 275 0.80 -13.26 -15.94
CA PHE A 275 0.38 -13.43 -14.56
C PHE A 275 -0.28 -12.15 -14.03
N GLU A 276 -1.44 -12.31 -13.41
CA GLU A 276 -2.10 -11.20 -12.71
C GLU A 276 -1.43 -10.97 -11.35
N ILE A 277 -1.12 -9.70 -11.07
CA ILE A 277 -0.60 -9.20 -9.79
C ILE A 277 -1.45 -8.06 -9.26
N ASP A 278 -1.41 -7.83 -7.95
CA ASP A 278 -2.07 -6.71 -7.31
C ASP A 278 -1.09 -5.93 -6.41
N PRO A 279 -0.25 -5.04 -6.96
CA PRO A 279 0.71 -4.26 -6.19
C PRO A 279 0.07 -3.36 -5.12
N LEU A 280 -1.25 -3.15 -5.19
CA LEU A 280 -2.04 -2.38 -4.22
C LEU A 280 -2.74 -3.27 -3.19
N SER A 281 -2.42 -4.57 -3.15
CA SER A 281 -3.02 -5.51 -2.20
C SER A 281 -2.76 -5.10 -0.76
N TYR A 282 -3.79 -5.22 0.09
CA TYR A 282 -3.64 -5.16 1.54
C TYR A 282 -2.71 -6.28 2.05
N GLU A 283 -2.77 -7.47 1.46
CA GLU A 283 -1.87 -8.60 1.76
C GLU A 283 -0.50 -8.39 1.09
N TRP A 284 0.13 -7.28 1.41
CA TRP A 284 1.37 -6.80 0.79
C TRP A 284 2.50 -7.84 0.77
N ASP A 285 2.75 -8.51 1.88
CA ASP A 285 3.80 -9.51 2.03
C ASP A 285 3.57 -10.75 1.15
N THR A 286 2.35 -11.22 1.12
CA THR A 286 1.93 -12.36 0.28
C THR A 286 2.09 -12.04 -1.20
N GLU A 287 1.73 -10.82 -1.61
CA GLU A 287 1.81 -10.41 -3.00
C GLU A 287 3.27 -10.24 -3.47
N LEU A 288 4.17 -9.67 -2.65
CA LEU A 288 5.58 -9.56 -3.00
C LEU A 288 6.27 -10.95 -3.13
N ILE A 289 5.96 -11.86 -2.21
CA ILE A 289 6.47 -13.24 -2.31
C ILE A 289 5.95 -13.92 -3.57
N LYS A 290 4.67 -13.80 -3.88
CA LYS A 290 4.05 -14.33 -5.11
C LYS A 290 4.75 -13.82 -6.38
N ILE A 291 5.07 -12.52 -6.44
CA ILE A 291 5.82 -11.93 -7.56
C ILE A 291 7.20 -12.61 -7.69
N ALA A 292 7.92 -12.77 -6.59
CA ALA A 292 9.22 -13.45 -6.59
C ALA A 292 9.11 -14.93 -6.99
N GLU A 293 8.10 -15.65 -6.50
CA GLU A 293 7.83 -17.05 -6.89
C GLU A 293 7.55 -17.19 -8.38
N ILE A 294 6.80 -16.26 -8.97
CA ILE A 294 6.54 -16.26 -10.41
C ILE A 294 7.84 -16.07 -11.19
N LEU A 295 8.67 -15.10 -10.79
CA LEU A 295 9.96 -14.82 -11.45
C LEU A 295 10.96 -15.97 -11.30
N SER A 296 10.86 -16.75 -10.23
CA SER A 296 11.75 -17.89 -9.97
C SER A 296 11.39 -19.15 -10.79
N ARG A 297 10.28 -19.16 -11.51
CA ARG A 297 9.84 -20.32 -12.30
C ARG A 297 10.79 -20.56 -13.48
N ASP A 298 11.32 -21.76 -13.58
CA ASP A 298 12.15 -22.19 -14.69
C ASP A 298 11.28 -22.96 -15.68
N LYS A 299 10.97 -22.35 -16.85
CA LYS A 299 10.20 -22.99 -17.91
C LYS A 299 10.90 -24.22 -18.51
N SER A 300 12.21 -24.37 -18.36
CA SER A 300 12.95 -25.52 -18.90
C SER A 300 12.68 -26.81 -18.13
N LYS A 301 11.97 -26.73 -17.00
CA LYS A 301 11.69 -27.88 -16.11
C LYS A 301 10.23 -28.36 -16.14
N VAL A 302 9.39 -27.81 -17.04
CA VAL A 302 7.99 -28.20 -17.22
C VAL A 302 7.81 -29.06 -18.48
#